data_64c00bf1d0e5b554e3a93df5124ac98c
#
_entry.id   64c00bf1d0e5b554e3a93df5124ac98c
#
_cell.length_a   1.000
_cell.length_b   1.000
_cell.length_c   1.000
_cell.angle_alpha   90.00
_cell.angle_beta   90.00
_cell.angle_gamma   90.00
#
_symmetry.space_group_name_H-M   'P 1'
#
loop_
_entity.id
_entity.type
_entity.pdbx_description
1 polymer ?
#
loop_
_entity_poly.entity_id
_entity_poly.type
_entity_poly.pdbx_seq_one_letter_code
_entity_poly.pdbx_strand_id
1 'polypeptide(L)'
;MSETPKILILTADAGLGHRSAAEAIATALRERYGTGCAARIMNPLDYEGVPKMLRESQSDYDRLVREAPRLYRAGYNLSDDDVAATLVDGVLTLMLFEVLDQLLRAQQPDAIVTTYPLYQA
;
A
#
# COMPACT_ATOMS: atom_id res chain seq x y z
N MET A 1 -33.34 -1.67 2.64
CA MET A 1 -32.43 -0.80 1.89
C MET A 1 -31.20 -1.57 1.50
N SER A 2 -31.03 -1.78 0.24
CA SER A 2 -29.79 -2.38 -0.26
C SER A 2 -28.68 -1.33 -0.18
N GLU A 3 -27.75 -1.53 0.72
CA GLU A 3 -26.58 -0.70 0.75
C GLU A 3 -25.72 -1.00 -0.47
N THR A 4 -25.24 0.07 -1.10
CA THR A 4 -24.31 -0.06 -2.21
C THR A 4 -23.01 -0.69 -1.71
N PRO A 5 -22.56 -1.81 -2.28
CA PRO A 5 -21.29 -2.41 -1.88
C PRO A 5 -20.13 -1.43 -2.02
N LYS A 6 -19.31 -1.36 -0.97
CA LYS A 6 -18.11 -0.52 -0.95
C LYS A 6 -16.90 -1.39 -1.25
N ILE A 7 -16.18 -1.03 -2.30
CA ILE A 7 -14.94 -1.69 -2.67
C ILE A 7 -13.80 -0.71 -2.41
N LEU A 8 -12.90 -1.09 -1.52
CA LEU A 8 -11.73 -0.30 -1.19
C LEU A 8 -10.54 -0.83 -1.97
N ILE A 9 -9.92 0.03 -2.76
CA ILE A 9 -8.74 -0.32 -3.56
C ILE A 9 -7.53 0.34 -2.90
N LEU A 10 -6.66 -0.49 -2.33
CA LEU A 10 -5.46 -0.01 -1.66
C LEU A 10 -4.29 -0.01 -2.64
N THR A 11 -3.65 1.13 -2.77
CA THR A 11 -2.51 1.32 -3.66
C THR A 11 -1.39 2.09 -2.98
N ALA A 12 -0.30 2.28 -3.68
CA ALA A 12 0.81 3.12 -3.24
C ALA A 12 1.39 3.85 -4.44
N ASP A 13 2.06 4.96 -4.19
CA ASP A 13 2.72 5.76 -5.22
C ASP A 13 4.20 5.34 -5.41
N ALA A 14 4.48 4.06 -5.18
CA ALA A 14 5.77 3.45 -5.44
C ALA A 14 5.82 2.98 -6.90
N GLY A 15 6.44 3.77 -7.75
CA GLY A 15 6.43 3.51 -9.18
C GLY A 15 5.14 3.98 -9.86
N LEU A 16 5.02 3.70 -11.16
CA LEU A 16 3.90 4.18 -11.96
C LEU A 16 2.78 3.15 -12.12
N GLY A 17 3.06 1.86 -11.85
CA GLY A 17 2.15 0.77 -12.16
C GLY A 17 1.05 0.54 -11.15
N HIS A 18 1.32 0.73 -9.86
CA HIS A 18 0.37 0.37 -8.80
C HIS A 18 -0.88 1.26 -8.83
N ARG A 19 -0.69 2.58 -8.91
CA ARG A 19 -1.82 3.52 -9.00
C ARG A 19 -2.58 3.37 -10.30
N SER A 20 -1.87 3.19 -11.43
CA SER A 20 -2.51 2.98 -12.72
C SER A 20 -3.38 1.72 -12.72
N ALA A 21 -2.92 0.64 -12.12
CA ALA A 21 -3.71 -0.57 -11.95
C ALA A 21 -4.96 -0.32 -11.10
N ALA A 22 -4.81 0.41 -10.00
CA ALA A 22 -5.94 0.76 -9.13
C ALA A 22 -6.98 1.59 -9.87
N GLU A 23 -6.55 2.58 -10.63
CA GLU A 23 -7.45 3.42 -11.45
C GLU A 23 -8.16 2.62 -12.53
N ALA A 24 -7.48 1.69 -13.17
CA ALA A 24 -8.07 0.81 -14.18
C ALA A 24 -9.15 -0.08 -13.55
N ILE A 25 -8.91 -0.64 -12.37
CA ILE A 25 -9.88 -1.44 -11.64
C ILE A 25 -11.10 -0.60 -11.26
N ALA A 26 -10.89 0.59 -10.72
CA ALA A 26 -11.98 1.50 -10.34
C ALA A 26 -12.83 1.89 -11.55
N THR A 27 -12.19 2.18 -12.68
CA THR A 27 -12.87 2.52 -13.94
C THR A 27 -13.71 1.35 -14.43
N ALA A 28 -13.15 0.15 -14.44
CA ALA A 28 -13.86 -1.06 -14.86
C ALA A 28 -15.09 -1.34 -13.98
N LEU A 29 -14.97 -1.15 -12.68
CA LEU A 29 -16.08 -1.34 -11.75
C LEU A 29 -17.19 -0.31 -12.00
N ARG A 30 -16.83 0.94 -12.25
CA ARG A 30 -17.81 1.99 -12.56
C ARG A 30 -18.52 1.74 -13.89
N GLU A 31 -17.79 1.29 -14.90
CA GLU A 31 -18.37 0.96 -16.21
C GLU A 31 -19.31 -0.22 -16.13
N ARG A 32 -18.97 -1.24 -15.36
CA ARG A 32 -19.75 -2.46 -15.26
C ARG A 32 -20.97 -2.31 -14.34
N TYR A 33 -20.81 -1.66 -13.21
CA TYR A 33 -21.85 -1.61 -12.17
C TYR A 33 -22.47 -0.24 -11.97
N GLY A 34 -21.85 0.81 -12.51
CA GLY A 34 -22.35 2.17 -12.36
C GLY A 34 -22.52 2.57 -10.90
N THR A 35 -23.73 2.95 -10.53
CA THR A 35 -24.06 3.31 -9.14
C THR A 35 -24.31 2.10 -8.24
N GLY A 36 -24.28 0.88 -8.77
CA GLY A 36 -24.44 -0.35 -8.00
C GLY A 36 -23.22 -0.76 -7.21
N CYS A 37 -22.12 0.00 -7.31
CA CYS A 37 -20.87 -0.28 -6.61
C CYS A 37 -20.16 1.04 -6.31
N ALA A 38 -19.66 1.20 -5.08
CA ALA A 38 -18.86 2.35 -4.69
C ALA A 38 -17.39 1.93 -4.58
N ALA A 39 -16.59 2.26 -5.60
CA ALA A 39 -15.15 1.98 -5.61
C ALA A 39 -14.39 3.21 -5.16
N ARG A 40 -13.49 3.03 -4.19
CA ARG A 40 -12.66 4.11 -3.66
C ARG A 40 -11.19 3.67 -3.62
N ILE A 41 -10.34 4.50 -4.19
CA ILE A 41 -8.89 4.29 -4.17
C ILE A 41 -8.31 5.04 -2.98
N MET A 42 -7.51 4.35 -2.18
CA MET A 42 -6.81 4.96 -1.05
C MET A 42 -5.36 4.49 -0.99
N ASN A 43 -4.50 5.38 -0.57
CA ASN A 43 -3.10 5.06 -0.29
C ASN A 43 -2.88 5.10 1.22
N PRO A 44 -2.79 3.93 1.89
CA PRO A 44 -2.57 3.89 3.34
C PRO A 44 -1.29 4.57 3.80
N LEU A 45 -0.28 4.65 2.93
CA LEU A 45 0.99 5.30 3.27
C LEU A 45 0.89 6.82 3.35
N ASP A 46 -0.15 7.42 2.76
CA ASP A 46 -0.42 8.85 2.87
C ASP A 46 -1.33 9.19 4.06
N TYR A 47 -1.74 8.19 4.83
CA TYR A 47 -2.64 8.37 5.95
C TYR A 47 -1.94 9.12 7.09
N GLU A 48 -2.70 9.98 7.78
CA GLU A 48 -2.19 10.70 8.97
C GLU A 48 -1.74 9.70 10.03
N GLY A 49 -0.56 9.89 10.59
CA GLY A 49 0.03 8.98 11.56
C GLY A 49 1.04 8.00 10.98
N VAL A 50 1.12 7.89 9.65
CA VAL A 50 2.18 7.09 9.03
C VAL A 50 3.51 7.82 9.19
N PRO A 51 4.57 7.15 9.70
CA PRO A 51 5.88 7.77 9.80
C PRO A 51 6.38 8.30 8.46
N LYS A 52 7.04 9.45 8.51
CA LYS A 52 7.59 10.10 7.32
C LYS A 52 8.48 9.16 6.50
N MET A 53 9.24 8.30 7.17
CA MET A 53 10.12 7.33 6.53
C MET A 53 9.36 6.36 5.64
N LEU A 54 8.20 5.85 6.09
CA LEU A 54 7.35 4.97 5.30
C LEU A 54 6.66 5.73 4.16
N ARG A 55 6.25 6.97 4.43
CA ARG A 55 5.62 7.82 3.41
C ARG A 55 6.59 8.13 2.29
N GLU A 56 7.84 8.42 2.63
CA GLU A 56 8.90 8.71 1.65
C GLU A 56 9.44 7.47 0.95
N SER A 57 9.23 6.28 1.51
CA SER A 57 9.70 5.03 0.90
C SER A 57 9.09 4.78 -0.48
N GLN A 58 7.94 5.37 -0.78
CA GLN A 58 7.29 5.26 -2.08
C GLN A 58 8.12 5.91 -3.19
N SER A 59 8.63 7.12 -2.94
CA SER A 59 9.48 7.83 -3.91
C SER A 59 10.89 7.25 -3.95
N ASP A 60 11.38 6.73 -2.83
CA ASP A 60 12.69 6.10 -2.74
C ASP A 60 12.72 4.73 -3.45
N TYR A 61 11.59 4.06 -3.57
CA TYR A 61 11.51 2.78 -4.27
C TYR A 61 11.93 2.93 -5.74
N ASP A 62 11.44 3.94 -6.45
CA ASP A 62 11.82 4.21 -7.82
C ASP A 62 13.32 4.54 -7.94
N ARG A 63 13.82 5.29 -6.99
CA ARG A 63 15.23 5.64 -6.90
C ARG A 63 16.08 4.40 -6.62
N LEU A 64 15.64 3.55 -5.70
CA LEU A 64 16.28 2.28 -5.37
C LEU A 64 16.31 1.32 -6.56
N VAL A 65 15.24 1.22 -7.32
CA VAL A 65 15.17 0.36 -8.50
C VAL A 65 16.13 0.83 -9.59
N ARG A 66 16.30 2.15 -9.76
CA ARG A 66 17.24 2.71 -10.75
C ARG A 66 18.70 2.62 -10.31
N GLU A 67 18.99 2.78 -9.02
CA GLU A 67 20.33 2.73 -8.46
C GLU A 67 20.65 1.41 -7.76
N ALA A 68 19.71 0.49 -7.76
CA ALA A 68 19.62 -0.60 -6.82
C ALA A 68 20.59 -1.78 -6.98
N PRO A 69 21.17 -2.10 -8.14
CA PRO A 69 22.05 -3.27 -8.14
C PRO A 69 23.25 -3.13 -7.21
N ARG A 70 23.74 -1.90 -7.02
CA ARG A 70 24.87 -1.63 -6.14
C ARG A 70 24.47 -1.41 -4.70
N LEU A 71 23.41 -0.62 -4.47
CA LEU A 71 22.96 -0.29 -3.11
C LEU A 71 22.27 -1.49 -2.45
N TYR A 72 21.52 -2.26 -3.20
CA TYR A 72 20.89 -3.47 -2.71
C TYR A 72 21.92 -4.50 -2.25
N ARG A 73 22.99 -4.69 -3.04
CA ARG A 73 24.08 -5.58 -2.66
C ARG A 73 24.86 -5.06 -1.44
N ALA A 74 25.12 -3.75 -1.39
CA ALA A 74 25.79 -3.14 -0.25
C ALA A 74 24.93 -3.25 1.02
N GLY A 75 23.63 -2.97 0.92
CA GLY A 75 22.70 -3.11 2.03
C GLY A 75 22.54 -4.55 2.48
N TYR A 76 22.49 -5.50 1.54
CA TYR A 76 22.39 -6.92 1.85
C TYR A 76 23.64 -7.47 2.56
N ASN A 77 24.83 -6.99 2.14
CA ASN A 77 26.09 -7.40 2.76
C ASN A 77 26.32 -6.73 4.13
N LEU A 78 25.76 -5.53 4.34
CA LEU A 78 25.86 -4.80 5.61
C LEU A 78 24.80 -5.25 6.62
N SER A 79 23.70 -5.85 6.18
CA SER A 79 22.62 -6.32 7.03
C SER A 79 22.82 -7.76 7.50
N ASP A 80 24.07 -8.13 7.78
CA ASP A 80 24.40 -9.41 8.42
C ASP A 80 23.87 -9.47 9.87
N ASP A 81 23.19 -8.42 10.33
CA ASP A 81 22.51 -8.39 11.61
C ASP A 81 21.03 -8.72 11.38
N ASP A 82 20.74 -10.01 11.16
CA ASP A 82 19.39 -10.53 10.92
C ASP A 82 18.41 -10.13 12.03
N VAL A 83 18.90 -9.94 13.26
CA VAL A 83 18.09 -9.56 14.41
C VAL A 83 17.61 -8.11 14.29
N ALA A 84 18.48 -7.18 13.91
CA ALA A 84 18.12 -5.77 13.75
C ALA A 84 17.13 -5.59 12.59
N ALA A 85 17.38 -6.26 11.46
CA ALA A 85 16.47 -6.23 10.31
C ALA A 85 15.10 -6.80 10.68
N THR A 86 15.03 -7.91 11.40
CA THR A 86 13.79 -8.52 11.87
C THR A 86 13.01 -7.60 12.80
N LEU A 87 13.72 -6.92 13.72
CA LEU A 87 13.08 -5.96 14.63
C LEU A 87 12.51 -4.76 13.90
N VAL A 88 13.24 -4.20 12.93
CA VAL A 88 12.76 -3.08 12.12
C VAL A 88 11.54 -3.51 11.28
N ASP A 89 11.61 -4.66 10.64
CA ASP A 89 10.49 -5.20 9.88
C ASP A 89 9.26 -5.43 10.76
N GLY A 90 9.46 -5.94 11.97
CA GLY A 90 8.38 -6.16 12.93
C GLY A 90 7.71 -4.86 13.36
N VAL A 91 8.50 -3.82 13.64
CA VAL A 91 7.96 -2.50 14.02
C VAL A 91 7.21 -1.87 12.86
N LEU A 92 7.77 -1.90 11.64
CA LEU A 92 7.12 -1.37 10.45
C LEU A 92 5.82 -2.11 10.14
N THR A 93 5.81 -3.43 10.28
CA THR A 93 4.62 -4.26 10.08
C THR A 93 3.53 -3.88 11.08
N LEU A 94 3.88 -3.71 12.35
CA LEU A 94 2.92 -3.30 13.38
C LEU A 94 2.34 -1.92 13.11
N MET A 95 3.18 -0.96 12.72
CA MET A 95 2.73 0.39 12.36
C MET A 95 1.77 0.37 11.17
N LEU A 96 2.12 -0.38 10.13
CA LEU A 96 1.26 -0.52 8.96
C LEU A 96 -0.04 -1.22 9.30
N PHE A 97 0.01 -2.27 10.12
CA PHE A 97 -1.19 -2.95 10.60
C PHE A 97 -2.12 -2.01 11.32
N GLU A 98 -1.59 -1.15 12.18
CA GLU A 98 -2.39 -0.19 12.94
C GLU A 98 -3.08 0.83 12.02
N VAL A 99 -2.34 1.34 11.02
CA VAL A 99 -2.89 2.25 10.01
C VAL A 99 -3.99 1.56 9.20
N LEU A 100 -3.77 0.34 8.75
CA LEU A 100 -4.75 -0.42 8.00
C LEU A 100 -5.98 -0.74 8.84
N ASP A 101 -5.80 -1.12 10.10
CA ASP A 101 -6.91 -1.38 11.01
C ASP A 101 -7.80 -0.15 11.19
N GLN A 102 -7.20 1.01 11.44
CA GLN A 102 -7.93 2.27 11.57
C GLN A 102 -8.67 2.63 10.29
N LEU A 103 -8.00 2.48 9.14
CA LEU A 103 -8.57 2.79 7.85
C LEU A 103 -9.76 1.88 7.54
N LEU A 104 -9.63 0.58 7.77
CA LEU A 104 -10.71 -0.38 7.54
C LEU A 104 -11.90 -0.15 8.46
N ARG A 105 -11.66 0.21 9.71
CA ARG A 105 -12.74 0.56 10.65
C ARG A 105 -13.48 1.82 10.22
N ALA A 106 -12.76 2.80 9.70
CA ALA A 106 -13.35 4.05 9.24
C ALA A 106 -14.15 3.87 7.95
N GLN A 107 -13.66 3.07 7.02
CA GLN A 107 -14.27 2.89 5.69
C GLN A 107 -15.31 1.78 5.65
N GLN A 108 -15.16 0.75 6.46
CA GLN A 108 -16.04 -0.43 6.50
C GLN A 108 -16.35 -1.00 5.11
N PRO A 109 -15.32 -1.41 4.34
CA PRO A 109 -15.53 -1.92 3.00
C PRO A 109 -16.14 -3.32 3.01
N ASP A 110 -16.89 -3.64 1.96
CA ASP A 110 -17.41 -4.99 1.73
C ASP A 110 -16.37 -5.88 1.05
N ALA A 111 -15.47 -5.27 0.27
CA ALA A 111 -14.38 -5.96 -0.38
C ALA A 111 -13.14 -5.07 -0.44
N ILE A 112 -11.99 -5.69 -0.43
CA ILE A 112 -10.70 -5.02 -0.49
C ILE A 112 -9.92 -5.58 -1.67
N VAL A 113 -9.40 -4.68 -2.50
CA VAL A 113 -8.47 -5.01 -3.58
C VAL A 113 -7.16 -4.28 -3.31
N THR A 114 -6.04 -4.95 -3.45
CA THR A 114 -4.74 -4.31 -3.29
C THR A 114 -3.92 -4.48 -4.57
N THR A 115 -3.26 -3.40 -4.98
CA THR A 115 -2.33 -3.39 -6.10
C THR A 115 -0.87 -3.27 -5.63
N TYR A 116 -0.66 -3.23 -4.32
CA TYR A 116 0.68 -3.10 -3.74
C TYR A 116 0.95 -4.28 -2.78
N PRO A 117 1.98 -5.10 -3.07
CA PRO A 117 2.19 -6.36 -2.33
C PRO A 117 2.43 -6.21 -0.84
N LEU A 118 2.92 -5.05 -0.38
CA LEU A 118 3.18 -4.79 1.03
C LEU A 118 1.94 -5.00 1.90
N TYR A 119 0.75 -4.73 1.36
CA TYR A 119 -0.50 -4.83 2.12
C TYR A 119 -1.03 -6.27 2.20
N GLN A 120 -0.37 -7.21 1.57
CA GLN A 120 -0.74 -8.63 1.59
C GLN A 120 0.00 -9.42 2.68
N ALA A 121 0.96 -8.81 3.31
CA ALA A 121 1.77 -9.47 4.34
C ALA A 121 1.01 -9.69 5.65
#